data_b896dd62194f828f5b65a7d2edaac1e8
#
_entry.id   b896dd62194f828f5b65a7d2edaac1e8
#
_cell.length_a   1.000
_cell.length_b   1.000
_cell.length_c   1.000
_cell.angle_alpha   90.00
_cell.angle_beta   90.00
_cell.angle_gamma   90.00
#
_symmetry.space_group_name_H-M   'P 1'
#
loop_
_entity.id
_entity.type
_entity.pdbx_description
1 polymer ?
#
loop_
_entity_poly.entity_id
_entity_poly.type
_entity_poly.pdbx_seq_one_letter_code
_entity_poly.pdbx_strand_id
1 'polypeptide(L)'
;MIQNQMTALFTHACNIYNLVSNPCRKVKKMGKFDADRLDFWTKEEYDKFIATIEKDGRYYVIFEILFWTGCRIGELLALTLQDIDFKSNQINIRKTYYRINRKDVITMPKTEQSIRTIDIPTFLTEEIKNYADKFYKLPENERLFPIVAEAIQHKLKRHCVKAGVKRIRLHSLRHSHTAYLIYQGVQPLIIKERLGHRDIKITLNTYGHLYPSQQKAVAELLNEKRTNEKCPS
;
A
#
# COMPACT_ATOMS: atom_id res chain seq x y z
N MET A 1 -17.90 -8.78 8.88
CA MET A 1 -17.11 -10.02 8.66
C MET A 1 -17.99 -11.27 8.71
N ILE A 2 -18.72 -11.54 9.80
CA ILE A 2 -19.57 -12.74 9.97
C ILE A 2 -20.58 -12.91 8.82
N GLN A 3 -21.33 -11.86 8.46
CA GLN A 3 -22.33 -11.95 7.39
C GLN A 3 -21.73 -12.34 6.03
N ASN A 4 -20.52 -11.90 5.70
CA ASN A 4 -19.86 -12.29 4.45
C ASN A 4 -19.48 -13.78 4.46
N GLN A 5 -19.03 -14.32 5.60
CA GLN A 5 -18.73 -15.74 5.77
C GLN A 5 -20.00 -16.58 5.68
N MET A 6 -21.08 -16.18 6.35
CA MET A 6 -22.38 -16.84 6.26
C MET A 6 -22.93 -16.81 4.83
N THR A 7 -22.82 -15.67 4.14
CA THR A 7 -23.23 -15.57 2.73
C THR A 7 -22.43 -16.50 1.84
N ALA A 8 -21.13 -16.62 2.05
CA ALA A 8 -20.27 -17.56 1.29
C ALA A 8 -20.66 -19.03 1.58
N LEU A 9 -20.89 -19.39 2.85
CA LEU A 9 -21.31 -20.73 3.26
C LEU A 9 -22.64 -21.13 2.59
N PHE A 10 -23.66 -20.26 2.69
CA PHE A 10 -24.95 -20.54 2.07
C PHE A 10 -24.90 -20.50 0.54
N THR A 11 -24.02 -19.72 -0.07
CA THR A 11 -23.79 -19.78 -1.52
C THR A 11 -23.19 -21.13 -1.91
N HIS A 12 -22.24 -21.64 -1.13
CA HIS A 12 -21.70 -22.99 -1.33
C HIS A 12 -22.79 -24.06 -1.17
N ALA A 13 -23.65 -23.95 -0.15
CA ALA A 13 -24.76 -24.87 0.05
C ALA A 13 -25.76 -24.84 -1.12
N CYS A 14 -26.05 -23.69 -1.71
CA CYS A 14 -26.86 -23.60 -2.92
C CYS A 14 -26.22 -24.32 -4.11
N ASN A 15 -24.91 -24.18 -4.26
CA ASN A 15 -24.19 -24.72 -5.42
C ASN A 15 -23.95 -26.25 -5.33
N ILE A 16 -23.78 -26.79 -4.12
CA ILE A 16 -23.34 -28.18 -3.92
C ILE A 16 -24.47 -29.04 -3.35
N TYR A 17 -25.30 -28.50 -2.47
CA TYR A 17 -26.32 -29.25 -1.73
C TYR A 17 -27.74 -28.88 -2.14
N ASN A 18 -27.92 -28.26 -3.31
CA ASN A 18 -29.25 -27.91 -3.87
C ASN A 18 -30.12 -27.07 -2.92
N LEU A 19 -29.55 -26.27 -2.03
CA LEU A 19 -30.34 -25.33 -1.25
C LEU A 19 -31.03 -24.34 -2.20
N VAL A 20 -32.33 -24.22 -2.13
CA VAL A 20 -33.17 -23.45 -3.07
C VAL A 20 -32.79 -21.99 -3.18
N SER A 21 -32.39 -21.35 -2.08
CA SER A 21 -31.95 -19.96 -2.08
C SER A 21 -31.05 -19.65 -0.88
N ASN A 22 -30.15 -18.69 -1.07
CA ASN A 22 -29.29 -18.23 0.01
C ASN A 22 -30.08 -17.26 0.93
N PRO A 23 -30.40 -17.64 2.17
CA PRO A 23 -31.19 -16.79 3.08
C PRO A 23 -30.49 -15.47 3.44
N CYS A 24 -29.15 -15.43 3.41
CA CYS A 24 -28.38 -14.20 3.68
C CYS A 24 -28.58 -13.10 2.63
N ARG A 25 -29.08 -13.44 1.43
CA ARG A 25 -29.39 -12.44 0.40
C ARG A 25 -30.70 -11.70 0.65
N LYS A 26 -31.59 -12.29 1.46
CA LYS A 26 -32.89 -11.68 1.83
C LYS A 26 -32.74 -10.67 2.98
N VAL A 27 -31.65 -10.71 3.69
CA VAL A 27 -31.40 -9.83 4.84
C VAL A 27 -30.54 -8.65 4.40
N LYS A 28 -30.91 -7.43 4.77
CA LYS A 28 -30.06 -6.25 4.57
C LYS A 28 -28.73 -6.47 5.29
N LYS A 29 -27.64 -6.07 4.65
CA LYS A 29 -26.31 -6.15 5.27
C LYS A 29 -26.35 -5.34 6.57
N MET A 30 -25.99 -5.99 7.68
CA MET A 30 -25.81 -5.31 8.97
C MET A 30 -24.47 -4.60 9.00
N GLY A 31 -24.46 -3.36 9.46
CA GLY A 31 -23.28 -2.52 9.58
C GLY A 31 -23.37 -1.23 8.76
N LYS A 32 -22.54 -0.25 9.09
CA LYS A 32 -22.42 0.98 8.32
C LYS A 32 -21.77 0.67 6.98
N PHE A 33 -22.42 1.09 5.90
CA PHE A 33 -21.88 1.02 4.53
C PHE A 33 -20.84 2.10 4.24
N ASP A 34 -20.81 3.13 5.07
CA ASP A 34 -19.76 4.13 4.98
C ASP A 34 -18.45 3.43 5.33
N ALA A 35 -17.59 3.28 4.33
CA ALA A 35 -16.21 3.01 4.58
C ALA A 35 -15.76 4.08 5.59
N ASP A 36 -15.43 3.65 6.81
CA ASP A 36 -14.80 4.53 7.79
C ASP A 36 -13.79 5.37 7.02
N ARG A 37 -13.86 6.71 7.18
CA ARG A 37 -12.96 7.64 6.50
C ARG A 37 -11.58 7.03 6.53
N LEU A 38 -10.99 6.83 5.35
CA LEU A 38 -9.66 6.24 5.24
C LEU A 38 -8.71 7.02 6.13
N ASP A 39 -8.26 6.38 7.19
CA ASP A 39 -7.25 6.94 8.07
C ASP A 39 -5.91 6.90 7.35
N PHE A 40 -5.46 8.03 6.86
CA PHE A 40 -4.13 8.19 6.26
C PHE A 40 -3.49 9.48 6.75
N TRP A 41 -2.19 9.56 6.69
CA TRP A 41 -1.42 10.77 6.96
C TRP A 41 -1.19 11.59 5.71
N THR A 42 -1.17 12.91 5.88
CA THR A 42 -0.56 13.81 4.90
C THR A 42 0.97 13.65 4.93
N LYS A 43 1.65 14.29 3.96
CA LYS A 43 3.13 14.27 3.94
C LYS A 43 3.71 14.94 5.17
N GLU A 44 3.11 16.05 5.63
CA GLU A 44 3.54 16.80 6.81
C GLU A 44 3.35 15.99 8.10
N GLU A 45 2.26 15.21 8.22
CA GLU A 45 2.04 14.31 9.35
C GLU A 45 3.08 13.18 9.36
N TYR A 46 3.40 12.64 8.17
CA TYR A 46 4.45 11.64 8.02
C TYR A 46 5.83 12.20 8.39
N ASP A 47 6.17 13.41 7.95
CA ASP A 47 7.46 14.05 8.27
C ASP A 47 7.62 14.28 9.77
N LYS A 48 6.56 14.73 10.45
CA LYS A 48 6.57 14.86 11.92
C LYS A 48 6.80 13.50 12.60
N PHE A 49 6.19 12.44 12.06
CA PHE A 49 6.34 11.11 12.61
C PHE A 49 7.75 10.56 12.43
N ILE A 50 8.28 10.59 11.20
CA ILE A 50 9.57 9.98 10.88
C ILE A 50 10.73 10.72 11.59
N ALA A 51 10.61 12.03 11.80
CA ALA A 51 11.58 12.84 12.55
C ALA A 51 11.72 12.39 14.03
N THR A 52 10.75 11.67 14.58
CA THR A 52 10.84 11.14 15.96
C THR A 52 11.58 9.82 16.05
N ILE A 53 11.89 9.18 14.92
CA ILE A 53 12.54 7.87 14.84
C ILE A 53 14.03 8.08 14.58
N GLU A 54 14.84 7.27 15.22
CA GLU A 54 16.29 7.29 15.04
C GLU A 54 16.65 7.02 13.58
N LYS A 55 17.33 8.00 12.97
CA LYS A 55 17.77 7.93 11.57
C LYS A 55 18.69 6.72 11.37
N ASP A 56 18.58 6.09 10.21
CA ASP A 56 19.36 4.92 9.83
C ASP A 56 19.13 3.66 10.71
N GLY A 57 18.21 3.72 11.67
CA GLY A 57 17.78 2.58 12.45
C GLY A 57 16.82 1.69 11.66
N ARG A 58 16.70 0.41 12.06
CA ARG A 58 15.79 -0.58 11.43
C ARG A 58 14.38 -0.03 11.20
N TYR A 59 13.79 0.63 12.19
CA TYR A 59 12.43 1.13 12.11
C TYR A 59 12.30 2.32 11.18
N TYR A 60 13.33 3.16 11.10
CA TYR A 60 13.38 4.28 10.17
C TYR A 60 13.25 3.75 8.74
N VAL A 61 14.14 2.85 8.33
CA VAL A 61 14.14 2.29 6.97
C VAL A 61 12.85 1.52 6.67
N ILE A 62 12.29 0.79 7.65
CA ILE A 62 10.98 0.14 7.50
C ILE A 62 9.87 1.13 7.15
N PHE A 63 9.76 2.24 7.89
CA PHE A 63 8.72 3.22 7.64
C PHE A 63 8.95 4.01 6.35
N GLU A 64 10.20 4.31 6.00
CA GLU A 64 10.55 4.90 4.71
C GLU A 64 10.12 4.00 3.54
N ILE A 65 10.45 2.71 3.58
CA ILE A 65 10.00 1.78 2.54
C ILE A 65 8.47 1.72 2.48
N LEU A 66 7.78 1.58 3.61
CA LEU A 66 6.30 1.51 3.63
C LEU A 66 5.64 2.75 3.05
N PHE A 67 6.16 3.94 3.41
CA PHE A 67 5.57 5.19 2.94
C PHE A 67 5.90 5.45 1.46
N TRP A 68 7.15 5.29 1.03
CA TRP A 68 7.55 5.64 -0.34
C TRP A 68 7.24 4.59 -1.40
N THR A 69 6.95 3.34 -1.01
CA THR A 69 6.57 2.29 -1.95
C THR A 69 5.10 1.92 -1.90
N GLY A 70 4.44 2.14 -0.76
CA GLY A 70 3.09 1.67 -0.51
C GLY A 70 2.97 0.14 -0.49
N CYS A 71 4.06 -0.61 -0.32
CA CYS A 71 4.03 -2.06 -0.24
C CYS A 71 3.25 -2.53 1.01
N ARG A 72 2.75 -3.77 0.98
CA ARG A 72 2.10 -4.37 2.15
C ARG A 72 3.14 -4.75 3.19
N ILE A 73 2.76 -4.69 4.48
CA ILE A 73 3.68 -5.06 5.57
C ILE A 73 4.26 -6.47 5.41
N GLY A 74 3.47 -7.43 4.94
CA GLY A 74 3.95 -8.79 4.67
C GLY A 74 4.94 -8.86 3.49
N GLU A 75 4.79 -8.01 2.48
CA GLU A 75 5.71 -7.87 1.37
C GLU A 75 7.04 -7.30 1.86
N LEU A 76 7.01 -6.21 2.64
CA LEU A 76 8.20 -5.62 3.24
C LEU A 76 8.95 -6.62 4.13
N LEU A 77 8.26 -7.34 5.00
CA LEU A 77 8.87 -8.31 5.91
C LEU A 77 9.45 -9.55 5.22
N ALA A 78 9.08 -9.78 3.96
CA ALA A 78 9.63 -10.84 3.13
C ALA A 78 10.85 -10.41 2.30
N LEU A 79 11.17 -9.10 2.26
CA LEU A 79 12.28 -8.58 1.45
C LEU A 79 13.62 -9.16 1.91
N THR A 80 14.43 -9.49 0.92
CA THR A 80 15.84 -9.90 1.03
C THR A 80 16.69 -8.95 0.19
N LEU A 81 18.01 -8.99 0.31
CA LEU A 81 18.91 -8.17 -0.53
C LEU A 81 18.76 -8.49 -2.01
N GLN A 82 18.47 -9.75 -2.38
CA GLN A 82 18.22 -10.17 -3.75
C GLN A 82 16.97 -9.53 -4.39
N ASP A 83 16.05 -9.01 -3.59
CA ASP A 83 14.86 -8.34 -4.08
C ASP A 83 15.09 -6.86 -4.39
N ILE A 84 16.29 -6.32 -4.12
CA ILE A 84 16.64 -4.91 -4.29
C ILE A 84 17.71 -4.77 -5.36
N ASP A 85 17.37 -4.08 -6.44
CA ASP A 85 18.35 -3.67 -7.44
C ASP A 85 18.85 -2.26 -7.11
N PHE A 86 20.05 -2.20 -6.53
CA PHE A 86 20.70 -0.95 -6.14
C PHE A 86 21.21 -0.14 -7.33
N LYS A 87 21.35 -0.75 -8.52
CA LYS A 87 21.80 -0.05 -9.73
C LYS A 87 20.64 0.65 -10.42
N SER A 88 19.52 -0.04 -10.53
CA SER A 88 18.32 0.47 -11.20
C SER A 88 17.35 1.18 -10.25
N ASN A 89 17.66 1.25 -8.95
CA ASN A 89 16.77 1.78 -7.91
C ASN A 89 15.39 1.11 -7.91
N GLN A 90 15.36 -0.22 -7.81
CA GLN A 90 14.13 -0.99 -7.90
C GLN A 90 13.98 -1.97 -6.74
N ILE A 91 12.73 -2.20 -6.32
CA ILE A 91 12.36 -3.27 -5.39
C ILE A 91 11.44 -4.25 -6.10
N ASN A 92 11.80 -5.52 -6.08
CA ASN A 92 11.03 -6.63 -6.63
C ASN A 92 10.15 -7.26 -5.55
N ILE A 93 8.85 -7.07 -5.66
CA ILE A 93 7.87 -7.67 -4.75
C ILE A 93 7.45 -9.02 -5.31
N ARG A 94 7.97 -10.10 -4.75
CA ARG A 94 7.74 -11.49 -5.22
C ARG A 94 7.31 -12.44 -4.10
N LYS A 95 7.35 -11.98 -2.86
CA LYS A 95 7.11 -12.80 -1.66
C LYS A 95 6.25 -12.04 -0.66
N THR A 96 5.59 -12.78 0.21
CA THR A 96 4.91 -12.21 1.37
C THR A 96 5.16 -13.08 2.59
N TYR A 97 5.37 -12.42 3.72
CA TYR A 97 5.61 -13.04 5.02
C TYR A 97 4.39 -12.91 5.92
N TYR A 98 4.07 -13.97 6.62
CA TYR A 98 3.16 -13.96 7.77
C TYR A 98 3.62 -14.95 8.84
N ARG A 99 3.07 -14.77 10.02
CA ARG A 99 3.34 -15.66 11.13
C ARG A 99 2.04 -16.37 11.53
N ILE A 100 2.05 -17.70 11.45
CA ILE A 100 0.92 -18.57 11.79
C ILE A 100 1.37 -19.51 12.91
N ASN A 101 0.65 -19.53 14.03
CA ASN A 101 0.97 -20.40 15.17
C ASN A 101 2.45 -20.28 15.60
N ARG A 102 2.96 -19.04 15.66
CA ARG A 102 4.37 -18.72 15.98
C ARG A 102 5.42 -19.26 14.98
N LYS A 103 5.00 -19.79 13.84
CA LYS A 103 5.90 -20.21 12.77
C LYS A 103 5.92 -19.16 11.67
N ASP A 104 7.11 -18.85 11.21
CA ASP A 104 7.32 -17.92 10.10
C ASP A 104 7.02 -18.64 8.78
N VAL A 105 6.18 -18.02 7.95
CA VAL A 105 5.74 -18.56 6.67
C VAL A 105 5.99 -17.50 5.60
N ILE A 106 6.75 -17.85 4.58
CA ILE A 106 6.98 -17.04 3.39
C ILE A 106 6.34 -17.77 2.21
N THR A 107 5.49 -17.08 1.48
CA THR A 107 4.83 -17.64 0.29
C THR A 107 4.92 -16.68 -0.88
N MET A 108 4.73 -17.21 -2.08
CA MET A 108 4.47 -16.37 -3.24
C MET A 108 3.11 -15.66 -3.10
N PRO A 109 2.93 -14.49 -3.70
CA PRO A 109 1.64 -13.82 -3.71
C PRO A 109 0.56 -14.68 -4.37
N LYS A 110 -0.68 -14.54 -3.87
CA LYS A 110 -1.83 -15.32 -4.37
C LYS A 110 -2.22 -15.02 -5.83
N THR A 111 -1.77 -13.90 -6.38
CA THR A 111 -2.08 -13.48 -7.75
C THR A 111 -0.83 -12.98 -8.44
N GLU A 112 -0.69 -13.24 -9.73
CA GLU A 112 0.42 -12.77 -10.57
C GLU A 112 0.56 -11.24 -10.54
N GLN A 113 -0.56 -10.50 -10.51
CA GLN A 113 -0.55 -9.03 -10.45
C GLN A 113 0.06 -8.48 -9.15
N SER A 114 0.18 -9.32 -8.12
CA SER A 114 0.89 -8.94 -6.89
C SER A 114 2.40 -9.00 -7.04
N ILE A 115 2.91 -9.75 -8.03
CA ILE A 115 4.32 -9.76 -8.40
C ILE A 115 4.56 -8.52 -9.25
N ARG A 116 5.45 -7.65 -8.78
CA ARG A 116 5.73 -6.38 -9.43
C ARG A 116 7.09 -5.85 -9.06
N THR A 117 7.63 -5.01 -9.91
CA THR A 117 8.82 -4.19 -9.64
C THR A 117 8.35 -2.77 -9.33
N ILE A 118 8.92 -2.16 -8.30
CA ILE A 118 8.62 -0.79 -7.89
C ILE A 118 9.90 0.04 -8.06
N ASP A 119 9.87 1.04 -8.92
CA ASP A 119 10.91 2.05 -8.98
C ASP A 119 10.87 2.90 -7.72
N ILE A 120 12.02 3.09 -7.08
CA ILE A 120 12.15 3.84 -5.83
C ILE A 120 13.09 5.04 -5.99
N PRO A 121 12.91 6.10 -5.21
CA PRO A 121 13.84 7.23 -5.24
C PRO A 121 15.24 6.82 -4.80
N THR A 122 16.26 7.44 -5.37
CA THR A 122 17.68 7.16 -5.07
C THR A 122 18.01 7.27 -3.58
N PHE A 123 17.46 8.28 -2.89
CA PHE A 123 17.70 8.42 -1.45
C PHE A 123 17.22 7.18 -0.66
N LEU A 124 16.10 6.56 -1.06
CA LEU A 124 15.59 5.36 -0.40
C LEU A 124 16.50 4.16 -0.64
N THR A 125 17.04 4.04 -1.86
CA THR A 125 18.05 3.01 -2.20
C THR A 125 19.28 3.16 -1.33
N GLU A 126 19.78 4.39 -1.15
CA GLU A 126 20.93 4.69 -0.31
C GLU A 126 20.65 4.38 1.18
N GLU A 127 19.48 4.73 1.70
CA GLU A 127 19.09 4.41 3.08
C GLU A 127 19.01 2.90 3.31
N ILE A 128 18.45 2.13 2.36
CA ILE A 128 18.41 0.67 2.44
C ILE A 128 19.82 0.10 2.41
N LYS A 129 20.68 0.60 1.53
CA LYS A 129 22.07 0.18 1.42
C LYS A 129 22.84 0.46 2.72
N ASN A 130 22.77 1.68 3.22
CA ASN A 130 23.42 2.09 4.48
C ASN A 130 22.94 1.25 5.66
N TYR A 131 21.66 0.84 5.68
CA TYR A 131 21.14 -0.09 6.68
C TYR A 131 21.72 -1.49 6.52
N ALA A 132 21.75 -2.01 5.29
CA ALA A 132 22.28 -3.35 4.99
C ALA A 132 23.78 -3.47 5.30
N ASP A 133 24.56 -2.44 4.99
CA ASP A 133 26.02 -2.38 5.21
C ASP A 133 26.41 -2.43 6.70
N LYS A 134 25.46 -2.17 7.61
CA LYS A 134 25.69 -2.33 9.07
C LYS A 134 25.78 -3.79 9.51
N PHE A 135 25.35 -4.74 8.68
CA PHE A 135 25.39 -6.15 8.99
C PHE A 135 26.58 -6.82 8.31
N TYR A 136 27.47 -7.38 9.11
CA TYR A 136 28.59 -8.15 8.58
C TYR A 136 28.07 -9.41 7.87
N LYS A 137 28.24 -9.48 6.53
CA LYS A 137 27.86 -10.63 5.69
C LYS A 137 26.38 -11.06 5.86
N LEU A 138 25.43 -10.10 5.77
CA LEU A 138 24.03 -10.47 5.69
C LEU A 138 23.82 -11.39 4.46
N PRO A 139 23.37 -12.65 4.64
CA PRO A 139 23.13 -13.53 3.50
C PRO A 139 22.07 -12.92 2.59
N GLU A 140 22.32 -12.95 1.29
CA GLU A 140 21.43 -12.29 0.31
C GLU A 140 20.00 -12.84 0.30
N ASN A 141 19.82 -14.09 0.75
CA ASN A 141 18.52 -14.77 0.80
C ASN A 141 17.82 -14.64 2.16
N GLU A 142 18.46 -14.06 3.16
CA GLU A 142 17.82 -13.80 4.45
C GLU A 142 16.96 -12.54 4.43
N ARG A 143 15.93 -12.53 5.30
CA ARG A 143 15.05 -11.39 5.43
C ARG A 143 15.82 -10.16 5.92
N LEU A 144 15.71 -9.05 5.18
CA LEU A 144 16.33 -7.78 5.56
C LEU A 144 15.85 -7.29 6.94
N PHE A 145 14.58 -7.60 7.28
CA PHE A 145 13.96 -7.24 8.56
C PHE A 145 13.45 -8.48 9.29
N PRO A 146 14.28 -9.17 10.10
CA PRO A 146 13.88 -10.37 10.86
C PRO A 146 13.07 -9.99 12.11
N ILE A 147 11.95 -9.32 11.92
CA ILE A 147 10.99 -8.89 12.97
C ILE A 147 9.57 -9.24 12.54
N VAL A 148 8.61 -9.03 13.45
CA VAL A 148 7.18 -9.29 13.24
C VAL A 148 6.39 -7.98 13.12
N ALA A 149 5.25 -8.03 12.44
CA ALA A 149 4.41 -6.84 12.18
C ALA A 149 3.93 -6.17 13.47
N GLU A 150 3.68 -6.95 14.53
CA GLU A 150 3.25 -6.45 15.83
C GLU A 150 4.28 -5.51 16.45
N ALA A 151 5.57 -5.82 16.34
CA ALA A 151 6.64 -4.98 16.86
C ALA A 151 6.68 -3.61 16.13
N ILE A 152 6.46 -3.62 14.82
CA ILE A 152 6.38 -2.39 14.00
C ILE A 152 5.13 -1.60 14.39
N GLN A 153 3.98 -2.25 14.57
CA GLN A 153 2.74 -1.59 15.00
C GLN A 153 2.88 -0.96 16.38
N HIS A 154 3.58 -1.61 17.32
CA HIS A 154 3.88 -1.03 18.64
C HIS A 154 4.79 0.21 18.52
N LYS A 155 5.81 0.14 17.68
CA LYS A 155 6.70 1.27 17.42
C LYS A 155 5.91 2.44 16.80
N LEU A 156 5.07 2.16 15.79
CA LEU A 156 4.19 3.15 15.17
C LEU A 156 3.33 3.87 16.22
N LYS A 157 2.58 3.12 17.05
CA LYS A 157 1.72 3.69 18.10
C LYS A 157 2.49 4.63 19.05
N ARG A 158 3.66 4.21 19.49
CA ARG A 158 4.49 4.98 20.43
C ARG A 158 4.98 6.28 19.81
N HIS A 159 5.40 6.24 18.54
CA HIS A 159 5.94 7.41 17.86
C HIS A 159 4.85 8.35 17.33
N CYS A 160 3.63 7.88 17.04
CA CYS A 160 2.48 8.75 16.81
C CYS A 160 2.25 9.73 17.97
N VAL A 161 2.33 9.21 19.20
CA VAL A 161 2.17 10.06 20.42
C VAL A 161 3.30 11.09 20.52
N LYS A 162 4.55 10.66 20.28
CA LYS A 162 5.71 11.57 20.32
C LYS A 162 5.64 12.68 19.26
N ALA A 163 5.16 12.33 18.07
CA ALA A 163 5.03 13.24 16.94
C ALA A 163 3.80 14.15 17.02
N GLY A 164 2.87 13.89 17.93
CA GLY A 164 1.59 14.61 17.99
C GLY A 164 0.70 14.39 16.78
N VAL A 165 0.82 13.24 16.09
CA VAL A 165 0.02 12.92 14.91
C VAL A 165 -1.07 11.89 15.25
N LYS A 166 -2.12 11.84 14.44
CA LYS A 166 -3.20 10.86 14.65
C LYS A 166 -2.68 9.43 14.55
N ARG A 167 -3.27 8.54 15.35
CA ARG A 167 -2.93 7.11 15.30
C ARG A 167 -3.54 6.49 14.06
N ILE A 168 -2.71 5.76 13.32
CA ILE A 168 -3.13 4.96 12.18
C ILE A 168 -2.66 3.50 12.32
N ARG A 169 -3.18 2.63 11.45
CA ARG A 169 -2.71 1.25 11.33
C ARG A 169 -1.54 1.18 10.34
N LEU A 170 -0.71 0.14 10.40
CA LEU A 170 0.38 -0.05 9.44
C LEU A 170 -0.10 -0.03 7.99
N HIS A 171 -1.26 -0.65 7.73
CA HIS A 171 -1.83 -0.64 6.38
C HIS A 171 -2.22 0.77 5.89
N SER A 172 -2.51 1.67 6.80
CA SER A 172 -2.84 3.06 6.48
C SER A 172 -1.65 3.86 5.93
N LEU A 173 -0.40 3.41 6.13
CA LEU A 173 0.76 4.01 5.45
C LEU A 173 0.68 3.82 3.92
N ARG A 174 0.13 2.70 3.48
CA ARG A 174 -0.16 2.48 2.06
C ARG A 174 -1.28 3.41 1.55
N HIS A 175 -2.27 3.71 2.38
CA HIS A 175 -3.27 4.73 2.07
C HIS A 175 -2.65 6.12 2.00
N SER A 176 -1.71 6.43 2.92
CA SER A 176 -0.95 7.68 2.91
C SER A 176 -0.12 7.84 1.64
N HIS A 177 0.60 6.80 1.23
CA HIS A 177 1.33 6.78 -0.04
C HIS A 177 0.40 7.05 -1.23
N THR A 178 -0.74 6.37 -1.28
CA THR A 178 -1.70 6.53 -2.37
C THR A 178 -2.26 7.96 -2.42
N ALA A 179 -2.68 8.49 -1.28
CA ALA A 179 -3.18 9.86 -1.17
C ALA A 179 -2.11 10.87 -1.60
N TYR A 180 -0.86 10.68 -1.17
CA TYR A 180 0.26 11.52 -1.58
C TYR A 180 0.45 11.52 -3.11
N LEU A 181 0.44 10.34 -3.76
CA LEU A 181 0.56 10.24 -5.22
C LEU A 181 -0.60 10.93 -5.95
N ILE A 182 -1.82 10.81 -5.43
CA ILE A 182 -3.00 11.50 -5.98
C ILE A 182 -2.84 13.01 -5.88
N TYR A 183 -2.37 13.53 -4.74
CA TYR A 183 -2.07 14.95 -4.58
C TYR A 183 -0.98 15.44 -5.54
N GLN A 184 -0.02 14.57 -5.92
CA GLN A 184 0.99 14.86 -6.93
C GLN A 184 0.45 14.71 -8.38
N GLY A 185 -0.83 14.44 -8.57
CA GLY A 185 -1.46 14.32 -9.88
C GLY A 185 -1.15 13.01 -10.62
N VAL A 186 -0.63 11.99 -9.93
CA VAL A 186 -0.30 10.70 -10.56
C VAL A 186 -1.58 9.99 -11.00
N GLN A 187 -1.57 9.47 -12.22
CA GLN A 187 -2.73 8.80 -12.81
C GLN A 187 -3.12 7.53 -12.04
N PRO A 188 -4.43 7.24 -11.91
CA PRO A 188 -4.93 6.06 -11.17
C PRO A 188 -4.37 4.72 -11.65
N LEU A 189 -4.08 4.61 -12.96
CA LEU A 189 -3.53 3.38 -13.54
C LEU A 189 -2.11 3.11 -13.03
N ILE A 190 -1.27 4.13 -12.99
CA ILE A 190 0.11 4.03 -12.46
C ILE A 190 0.07 3.64 -10.98
N ILE A 191 -0.83 4.25 -10.20
CA ILE A 191 -1.02 3.92 -8.79
C ILE A 191 -1.47 2.46 -8.62
N LYS A 192 -2.43 1.99 -9.45
CA LYS A 192 -2.87 0.59 -9.47
C LYS A 192 -1.70 -0.38 -9.67
N GLU A 193 -0.87 -0.13 -10.68
CA GLU A 193 0.29 -0.96 -11.02
C GLU A 193 1.31 -0.97 -9.87
N ARG A 194 1.69 0.20 -9.38
CA ARG A 194 2.63 0.36 -8.27
C ARG A 194 2.17 -0.37 -7.00
N LEU A 195 0.88 -0.33 -6.70
CA LEU A 195 0.30 -1.00 -5.55
C LEU A 195 0.06 -2.51 -5.80
N GLY A 196 0.03 -2.99 -7.05
CA GLY A 196 -0.35 -4.36 -7.38
C GLY A 196 -1.81 -4.65 -7.05
N HIS A 197 -2.71 -3.74 -7.44
CA HIS A 197 -4.14 -3.97 -7.36
C HIS A 197 -4.61 -4.75 -8.59
N ARG A 198 -5.37 -5.84 -8.37
CA ARG A 198 -5.91 -6.65 -9.45
C ARG A 198 -6.82 -5.85 -10.38
N ASP A 199 -7.65 -4.98 -9.84
CA ASP A 199 -8.61 -4.17 -10.57
C ASP A 199 -8.43 -2.70 -10.21
N ILE A 200 -8.46 -1.82 -11.22
CA ILE A 200 -8.42 -0.37 -11.04
C ILE A 200 -9.60 0.13 -10.19
N LYS A 201 -10.72 -0.59 -10.21
CA LYS A 201 -11.88 -0.30 -9.36
C LYS A 201 -11.54 -0.24 -7.88
N ILE A 202 -10.56 -1.03 -7.42
CA ILE A 202 -10.09 -1.00 -6.04
C ILE A 202 -9.49 0.39 -5.73
N THR A 203 -8.66 0.91 -6.63
CA THR A 203 -8.05 2.24 -6.48
C THR A 203 -9.12 3.34 -6.56
N LEU A 204 -10.00 3.30 -7.57
CA LEU A 204 -11.00 4.34 -7.79
C LEU A 204 -12.09 4.33 -6.72
N ASN A 205 -12.62 3.18 -6.31
CA ASN A 205 -13.64 3.10 -5.27
C ASN A 205 -13.11 3.56 -3.90
N THR A 206 -11.83 3.32 -3.65
CA THR A 206 -11.21 3.67 -2.37
C THR A 206 -10.76 5.13 -2.32
N TYR A 207 -10.21 5.64 -3.42
CA TYR A 207 -9.51 6.93 -3.44
C TYR A 207 -10.07 7.93 -4.47
N GLY A 208 -11.09 7.56 -5.25
CA GLY A 208 -11.62 8.41 -6.32
C GLY A 208 -12.08 9.79 -5.84
N HIS A 209 -12.58 9.87 -4.60
CA HIS A 209 -13.00 11.13 -3.97
C HIS A 209 -11.85 12.10 -3.65
N LEU A 210 -10.58 11.62 -3.66
CA LEU A 210 -9.39 12.46 -3.46
C LEU A 210 -8.91 13.13 -4.76
N TYR A 211 -9.37 12.65 -5.92
CA TYR A 211 -9.01 13.28 -7.19
C TYR A 211 -9.74 14.60 -7.37
N PRO A 212 -9.01 15.71 -7.59
CA PRO A 212 -9.65 16.99 -7.87
C PRO A 212 -10.41 16.93 -9.19
N SER A 213 -11.52 17.68 -9.27
CA SER A 213 -12.24 17.84 -10.53
C SER A 213 -11.38 18.62 -11.52
N GLN A 214 -11.06 18.01 -12.65
CA GLN A 214 -10.28 18.64 -13.72
C GLN A 214 -11.14 19.21 -14.84
N GLN A 215 -12.47 19.29 -14.66
CA GLN A 215 -13.41 19.74 -15.70
C GLN A 215 -13.08 21.14 -16.27
N LYS A 216 -12.67 22.06 -15.39
CA LYS A 216 -12.26 23.40 -15.83
C LYS A 216 -10.98 23.37 -16.66
N ALA A 217 -9.96 22.64 -16.19
CA ALA A 217 -8.70 22.49 -16.92
C ALA A 217 -8.89 21.84 -18.29
N VAL A 218 -9.78 20.84 -18.38
CA VAL A 218 -10.16 20.22 -19.66
C VAL A 218 -10.84 21.23 -20.59
N ALA A 219 -11.76 22.04 -20.07
CA ALA A 219 -12.44 23.06 -20.88
C ALA A 219 -11.44 24.13 -21.39
N GLU A 220 -10.51 24.56 -20.56
CA GLU A 220 -9.44 25.50 -20.93
C GLU A 220 -8.55 24.91 -22.01
N LEU A 221 -8.07 23.67 -21.85
CA LEU A 221 -7.26 22.95 -22.84
C LEU A 221 -7.98 22.80 -24.19
N LEU A 222 -9.28 22.53 -24.21
CA LEU A 222 -10.07 22.44 -25.42
C LEU A 222 -10.20 23.81 -26.11
N ASN A 223 -10.34 24.89 -25.35
CA ASN A 223 -10.38 26.26 -25.88
C ASN A 223 -9.04 26.65 -26.54
N GLU A 224 -7.91 26.36 -25.88
CA GLU A 224 -6.57 26.64 -26.40
C GLU A 224 -6.32 25.92 -27.74
N LYS A 225 -6.66 24.63 -27.82
CA LYS A 225 -6.51 23.85 -29.06
C LYS A 225 -7.33 24.43 -30.20
N ARG A 226 -8.59 24.83 -29.94
CA ARG A 226 -9.46 25.44 -30.95
C ARG A 226 -8.91 26.79 -31.46
N THR A 227 -8.25 27.55 -30.58
CA THR A 227 -7.66 28.85 -30.94
C THR A 227 -6.45 28.66 -31.83
N ASN A 228 -5.60 27.66 -31.53
CA ASN A 228 -4.40 27.36 -32.31
C ASN A 228 -4.70 26.74 -33.70
N GLU A 229 -5.84 26.04 -33.86
CA GLU A 229 -6.29 25.49 -35.14
C GLU A 229 -6.91 26.56 -36.10
N LYS A 230 -7.24 27.75 -35.56
CA LYS A 230 -7.86 28.86 -36.35
C LYS A 230 -6.85 29.85 -36.92
N CYS A 231 -5.54 29.66 -36.76
CA CYS A 231 -4.48 30.41 -37.44
C CYS A 231 -3.68 29.52 -38.38
N PRO A 232 -4.21 29.17 -39.59
CA PRO A 232 -3.33 28.88 -40.72
C PRO A 232 -2.94 30.23 -41.31
N SER A 233 -1.67 30.56 -41.25
CA SER A 233 -1.04 31.61 -42.07
C SER A 233 -1.18 31.33 -43.57
#